data_84b275267536638d077795cf3cfd4db2
#
_entry.id   84b275267536638d077795cf3cfd4db2
#
_cell.length_a   1.000
_cell.length_b   1.000
_cell.length_c   1.000
_cell.angle_alpha   90.00
_cell.angle_beta   90.00
_cell.angle_gamma   90.00
#
_symmetry.space_group_name_H-M   'P 1'
#
loop_
_entity.id
_entity.type
_entity.pdbx_description
1 polymer ?
#
loop_
_entity_poly.entity_id
_entity_poly.type
_entity_poly.pdbx_seq_one_letter_code
_entity_poly.pdbx_strand_id
1 'polypeptide(L)' 'ASSIVESAKSEGTNERDKIISTAHDEAAQELSKLREGLRKEVAGLAVSGAEKILSREISASDHQEMLDDLAKKL' A
#
# COMPACT_ATOMS: atom_id res chain seq x y z
N ALA A 1 45.22 -15.54 1.29
CA ALA A 1 45.09 -14.45 0.36
C ALA A 1 43.84 -14.62 -0.52
N SER A 2 43.77 -15.64 -1.41
CA SER A 2 42.57 -15.77 -2.28
C SER A 2 41.31 -16.18 -1.52
N SER A 3 41.44 -16.99 -0.44
CA SER A 3 40.26 -17.37 0.38
C SER A 3 39.71 -16.19 1.17
N ILE A 4 40.52 -15.25 1.58
CA ILE A 4 40.10 -14.03 2.25
C ILE A 4 39.33 -13.14 1.27
N VAL A 5 39.81 -13.00 0.04
CA VAL A 5 39.19 -12.23 -1.01
C VAL A 5 37.85 -12.85 -1.41
N GLU A 6 37.80 -14.17 -1.55
CA GLU A 6 36.55 -14.89 -1.88
C GLU A 6 35.51 -14.74 -0.76
N SER A 7 35.94 -14.85 0.51
CA SER A 7 35.04 -14.61 1.66
C SER A 7 34.48 -13.19 1.64
N ALA A 8 35.32 -12.20 1.39
CA ALA A 8 34.91 -10.80 1.35
C ALA A 8 33.90 -10.55 0.21
N LYS A 9 34.13 -11.14 -0.95
CA LYS A 9 33.22 -11.06 -2.10
C LYS A 9 31.88 -11.72 -1.79
N SER A 10 31.92 -12.90 -1.15
CA SER A 10 30.70 -13.61 -0.75
C SER A 10 29.89 -12.81 0.26
N GLU A 11 30.55 -12.26 1.28
CA GLU A 11 29.88 -11.41 2.29
C GLU A 11 29.31 -10.15 1.66
N GLY A 12 30.05 -9.52 0.76
CA GLY A 12 29.57 -8.33 0.03
C GLY A 12 28.37 -8.65 -0.85
N THR A 13 28.35 -9.79 -1.53
CA THR A 13 27.22 -10.22 -2.34
C THR A 13 26.00 -10.50 -1.46
N ASN A 14 26.19 -11.19 -0.34
CA ASN A 14 25.10 -11.49 0.59
C ASN A 14 24.50 -10.21 1.19
N GLU A 15 25.35 -9.25 1.55
CA GLU A 15 24.90 -7.96 2.07
C GLU A 15 24.12 -7.16 1.02
N ARG A 16 24.61 -7.15 -0.21
CA ARG A 16 23.91 -6.52 -1.33
C ARG A 16 22.54 -7.15 -1.54
N ASP A 17 22.46 -8.47 -1.55
CA ASP A 17 21.18 -9.19 -1.75
C ASP A 17 20.20 -8.88 -0.64
N LYS A 18 20.66 -8.78 0.60
CA LYS A 18 19.86 -8.35 1.74
C LYS A 18 19.29 -6.95 1.56
N ILE A 19 20.14 -6.01 1.17
CA ILE A 19 19.74 -4.62 0.96
C ILE A 19 18.67 -4.53 -0.14
N ILE A 20 18.87 -5.24 -1.24
CA ILE A 20 17.91 -5.28 -2.35
C ILE A 20 16.59 -5.89 -1.90
N SER A 21 16.64 -7.02 -1.18
CA SER A 21 15.44 -7.69 -0.67
C SER A 21 14.66 -6.78 0.28
N THR A 22 15.35 -6.12 1.21
CA THR A 22 14.73 -5.17 2.14
C THR A 22 14.10 -4.00 1.40
N ALA A 23 14.79 -3.46 0.39
CA ALA A 23 14.25 -2.37 -0.42
C ALA A 23 12.99 -2.78 -1.18
N HIS A 24 12.96 -3.99 -1.73
CA HIS A 24 11.74 -4.52 -2.37
C HIS A 24 10.59 -4.67 -1.39
N ASP A 25 10.85 -5.18 -0.19
CA ASP A 25 9.82 -5.35 0.84
C ASP A 25 9.26 -3.99 1.29
N GLU A 26 10.14 -3.02 1.50
CA GLU A 26 9.73 -1.66 1.88
C GLU A 26 8.90 -1.00 0.77
N ALA A 27 9.30 -1.16 -0.48
CA ALA A 27 8.55 -0.64 -1.62
C ALA A 27 7.17 -1.29 -1.73
N ALA A 28 7.07 -2.60 -1.50
CA ALA A 28 5.79 -3.32 -1.50
C ALA A 28 4.86 -2.83 -0.38
N GLN A 29 5.40 -2.59 0.81
CA GLN A 29 4.65 -2.04 1.93
C GLN A 29 4.15 -0.63 1.65
N GLU A 30 4.99 0.22 1.07
CA GLU A 30 4.64 1.59 0.70
C GLU A 30 3.52 1.60 -0.34
N LEU A 31 3.63 0.75 -1.36
CA LEU A 31 2.59 0.60 -2.38
C LEU A 31 1.26 0.16 -1.77
N SER A 32 1.31 -0.78 -0.82
CA SER A 32 0.11 -1.24 -0.10
C SER A 32 -0.57 -0.10 0.67
N LYS A 33 0.22 0.75 1.35
CA LYS A 33 -0.30 1.92 2.06
C LYS A 33 -0.94 2.92 1.11
N LEU A 34 -0.30 3.18 -0.02
CA LEU A 34 -0.83 4.09 -1.03
C LEU A 34 -2.17 3.59 -1.59
N ARG A 35 -2.27 2.30 -1.89
CA ARG A 35 -3.52 1.69 -2.35
C ARG A 35 -4.63 1.83 -1.33
N GLU A 36 -4.33 1.57 -0.06
CA GLU A 36 -5.32 1.70 1.01
C GLU A 36 -5.78 3.14 1.19
N GLY A 37 -4.86 4.10 1.12
CA GLY A 37 -5.18 5.52 1.14
C GLY A 37 -6.10 5.92 -0.02
N LEU A 38 -5.80 5.46 -1.23
CA LEU A 38 -6.65 5.71 -2.41
C LEU A 38 -8.04 5.10 -2.27
N ARG A 39 -8.15 3.88 -1.74
CA ARG A 39 -9.44 3.24 -1.51
C ARG A 39 -10.32 4.09 -0.60
N LYS A 40 -9.75 4.63 0.46
CA LYS A 40 -10.47 5.50 1.40
C LYS A 40 -10.90 6.81 0.74
N GLU A 41 -10.04 7.40 -0.06
CA GLU A 41 -10.36 8.63 -0.79
C GLU A 41 -11.47 8.40 -1.80
N VAL A 42 -11.41 7.31 -2.55
CA VAL A 42 -12.45 6.95 -3.52
C VAL A 42 -13.78 6.72 -2.82
N ALA A 43 -13.77 6.02 -1.69
CA ALA A 43 -14.99 5.79 -0.91
C ALA A 43 -15.61 7.12 -0.43
N GLY A 44 -14.78 8.04 0.09
CA GLY A 44 -15.23 9.37 0.50
C GLY A 44 -15.79 10.19 -0.65
N LEU A 45 -15.15 10.14 -1.80
CA LEU A 45 -15.60 10.83 -3.00
C LEU A 45 -16.93 10.28 -3.51
N ALA A 46 -17.11 8.95 -3.44
CA ALA A 46 -18.36 8.30 -3.82
C ALA A 46 -19.53 8.77 -2.94
N VAL A 47 -19.31 8.87 -1.61
CA VAL A 47 -20.31 9.39 -0.68
C VAL A 47 -20.65 10.85 -0.99
N SER A 48 -19.64 11.68 -1.19
CA SER A 48 -19.83 13.10 -1.51
C SER A 48 -20.60 13.28 -2.82
N GLY A 49 -20.30 12.47 -3.83
CA GLY A 49 -21.01 12.48 -5.10
C GLY A 49 -22.45 12.05 -4.95
N ALA A 50 -22.70 11.00 -4.19
CA ALA A 50 -24.06 10.51 -3.93
C ALA A 50 -24.90 11.54 -3.17
N GLU A 51 -24.32 12.21 -2.17
CA GLU A 51 -25.00 13.29 -1.43
C GLU A 51 -25.44 14.41 -2.35
N LYS A 52 -24.57 14.82 -3.27
CA LYS A 52 -24.87 15.88 -4.23
C LYS A 52 -25.98 15.47 -5.21
N ILE A 53 -25.93 14.25 -5.71
CA ILE A 53 -26.91 13.73 -6.67
C ILE A 53 -28.29 13.62 -6.02
N LEU A 54 -28.35 13.08 -4.82
CA LEU A 54 -29.60 12.84 -4.10
C LEU A 54 -30.14 14.10 -3.43
N SER A 55 -29.36 15.15 -3.36
CA SER A 55 -29.69 16.40 -2.64
C SER A 55 -30.11 16.15 -1.19
N ARG A 56 -29.52 15.16 -0.57
CA ARG A 56 -29.76 14.84 0.83
C ARG A 56 -28.48 14.28 1.48
N GLU A 57 -28.41 14.44 2.79
CA GLU A 57 -27.28 13.99 3.57
C GLU A 57 -27.28 12.47 3.68
N ILE A 58 -26.10 11.87 3.44
CA ILE A 58 -25.85 10.45 3.64
C ILE A 58 -24.81 10.34 4.76
N SER A 59 -25.14 9.59 5.81
CA SER A 59 -24.18 9.37 6.90
C SER A 59 -23.07 8.42 6.46
N ALA A 60 -21.85 8.92 6.37
CA ALA A 60 -20.66 8.11 6.06
C ALA A 60 -20.44 7.02 7.11
N SER A 61 -20.76 7.32 8.39
CA SER A 61 -20.65 6.37 9.50
C SER A 61 -21.59 5.19 9.33
N ASP A 62 -22.84 5.43 8.91
CA ASP A 62 -23.84 4.37 8.73
C ASP A 62 -23.52 3.46 7.53
N HIS A 63 -22.81 3.98 6.55
CA HIS A 63 -22.51 3.26 5.32
C HIS A 63 -21.05 2.83 5.22
N GLN A 64 -20.24 3.06 6.25
CA GLN A 64 -18.81 2.84 6.22
C GLN A 64 -18.44 1.40 5.86
N GLU A 65 -19.11 0.42 6.45
CA GLU A 65 -18.85 -0.99 6.18
C GLU A 65 -19.10 -1.35 4.73
N MET A 66 -20.21 -0.89 4.17
CA MET A 66 -20.56 -1.11 2.77
C MET A 66 -19.56 -0.45 1.83
N LEU A 67 -19.15 0.78 2.14
CA LEU A 67 -18.16 1.52 1.36
C LEU A 67 -16.80 0.87 1.39
N ASP A 68 -16.38 0.35 2.54
CA ASP A 68 -15.12 -0.37 2.69
C ASP A 68 -15.12 -1.65 1.85
N ASP A 69 -16.23 -2.38 1.84
CA ASP A 69 -16.37 -3.59 1.03
C ASP A 69 -16.30 -3.27 -0.48
N LEU A 70 -16.94 -2.19 -0.92
CA LEU A 70 -16.87 -1.74 -2.31
C LEU A 70 -15.45 -1.31 -2.69
N ALA A 71 -14.78 -0.59 -1.81
CA ALA A 71 -13.42 -0.13 -2.05
C ALA A 71 -12.42 -1.28 -2.18
N LYS A 72 -12.62 -2.37 -1.46
CA LYS A 72 -11.78 -3.57 -1.54
C LYS A 72 -11.87 -4.27 -2.89
N LYS A 73 -12.92 -4.05 -3.65
CA LYS A 73 -13.11 -4.65 -4.98
C LYS A 73 -12.43 -3.84 -6.09
N LEU A 74 -11.94 -2.67 -5.76
CA LEU A 74 -11.17 -1.86 -6.68
C LEU A 74 -9.70 -2.33 -6.70
#